data_222be3a801be6e5a7656f86ea4109a85
#
_entry.id   222be3a801be6e5a7656f86ea4109a85
#
_cell.length_a   1.000
_cell.length_b   1.000
_cell.length_c   1.000
_cell.angle_alpha   90.00
_cell.angle_beta   90.00
_cell.angle_gamma   90.00
#
_symmetry.space_group_name_H-M   'P 1'
#
loop_
_entity.id
_entity.type
_entity.pdbx_description
1 polymer ?
#
loop_
_entity_poly.entity_id
_entity_poly.type
_entity_poly.pdbx_seq_one_letter_code
_entity_poly.pdbx_strand_id
1 'polypeptide(L)'
;MIASGTTWIERAWLRDAGAALLAFVLNVFVLFPMFGELTLHLGQAVSLLALLLFGVRSALIAALAAGLGLWWAAGAWVMPLLFVLETSVIAALVARGLAMVPSAVLFWLVLGLPLNFLMAIAWLHLPGDVLTVSVIKQGINGLLNAALAA
;
A
#
# COMPACT_ATOMS: atom_id res chain seq x y z
N MET A 1 -31.66 25.36 -15.56
CA MET A 1 -31.43 23.90 -15.44
C MET A 1 -29.97 23.69 -15.08
N ILE A 2 -29.63 23.84 -13.77
CA ILE A 2 -28.24 23.75 -13.22
C ILE A 2 -28.29 22.71 -12.09
N ALA A 3 -28.33 21.42 -12.47
CA ALA A 3 -28.46 20.33 -11.50
C ALA A 3 -27.46 19.19 -11.69
N SER A 4 -26.38 19.35 -12.47
CA SER A 4 -25.50 18.21 -12.79
C SER A 4 -24.07 18.29 -12.23
N GLY A 5 -23.64 19.42 -11.67
CA GLY A 5 -22.26 19.57 -11.17
C GLY A 5 -21.98 18.92 -9.82
N THR A 6 -22.94 18.97 -8.90
CA THR A 6 -22.79 18.47 -7.52
C THR A 6 -22.71 16.95 -7.45
N THR A 7 -23.45 16.24 -8.26
CA THR A 7 -23.53 14.76 -8.22
C THR A 7 -22.21 14.04 -8.59
N TRP A 8 -21.38 14.63 -9.45
CA TRP A 8 -20.09 14.02 -9.84
C TRP A 8 -19.02 14.15 -8.74
N ILE A 9 -18.99 15.31 -8.09
CA ILE A 9 -18.06 15.57 -6.97
C ILE A 9 -18.43 14.67 -5.78
N GLU A 10 -19.70 14.57 -5.45
CA GLU A 10 -20.19 13.70 -4.38
C GLU A 10 -19.85 12.23 -4.62
N ARG A 11 -20.03 11.72 -5.84
CA ARG A 11 -19.67 10.35 -6.20
C ARG A 11 -18.16 10.09 -6.12
N ALA A 12 -17.33 11.06 -6.50
CA ALA A 12 -15.88 10.94 -6.37
C ALA A 12 -15.44 10.82 -4.90
N TRP A 13 -16.00 11.65 -4.02
CA TRP A 13 -15.73 11.58 -2.57
C TRP A 13 -16.15 10.25 -1.94
N LEU A 14 -17.31 9.73 -2.32
CA LEU A 14 -17.79 8.45 -1.81
C LEU A 14 -16.86 7.28 -2.22
N ARG A 15 -16.34 7.29 -3.45
CA ARG A 15 -15.36 6.30 -3.92
C ARG A 15 -14.06 6.39 -3.12
N ASP A 16 -13.52 7.60 -2.99
CA ASP A 16 -12.26 7.86 -2.28
C ASP A 16 -12.40 7.43 -0.81
N ALA A 17 -13.49 7.81 -0.15
CA ALA A 17 -13.79 7.43 1.23
C ALA A 17 -14.01 5.91 1.39
N GLY A 18 -14.72 5.28 0.46
CA GLY A 18 -14.95 3.84 0.47
C GLY A 18 -13.65 3.05 0.30
N ALA A 19 -12.81 3.42 -0.66
CA ALA A 19 -11.51 2.80 -0.86
C ALA A 19 -10.58 3.00 0.37
N ALA A 20 -10.55 4.21 0.93
CA ALA A 20 -9.77 4.52 2.13
C ALA A 20 -10.24 3.70 3.35
N LEU A 21 -11.54 3.66 3.59
CA LEU A 21 -12.12 2.90 4.69
C LEU A 21 -11.83 1.41 4.55
N LEU A 22 -12.03 0.84 3.36
CA LEU A 22 -11.75 -0.57 3.11
C LEU A 22 -10.28 -0.90 3.31
N ALA A 23 -9.36 -0.07 2.78
CA ALA A 23 -7.93 -0.26 2.93
C ALA A 23 -7.49 -0.18 4.40
N PHE A 24 -8.03 0.77 5.16
CA PHE A 24 -7.78 0.89 6.60
C PHE A 24 -8.28 -0.32 7.38
N VAL A 25 -9.55 -0.70 7.18
CA VAL A 25 -10.19 -1.84 7.88
C VAL A 25 -9.47 -3.14 7.60
N LEU A 26 -9.07 -3.40 6.36
CA LEU A 26 -8.31 -4.61 6.03
C LEU A 26 -6.96 -4.66 6.75
N ASN A 27 -6.28 -3.54 6.91
CA ASN A 27 -4.99 -3.51 7.60
C ASN A 27 -5.11 -3.50 9.14
N VAL A 28 -6.27 -3.17 9.69
CA VAL A 28 -6.52 -3.24 11.14
C VAL A 28 -7.02 -4.61 11.56
N PHE A 29 -7.95 -5.20 10.79
CA PHE A 29 -8.71 -6.38 11.25
C PHE A 29 -8.42 -7.66 10.47
N VAL A 30 -7.81 -7.56 9.27
CA VAL A 30 -7.57 -8.72 8.41
C VAL A 30 -6.06 -8.93 8.25
N LEU A 31 -5.46 -9.52 9.27
CA LEU A 31 -4.05 -9.88 9.30
C LEU A 31 -3.91 -11.39 9.16
N PHE A 32 -3.30 -11.86 8.08
CA PHE A 32 -3.06 -13.29 7.86
C PHE A 32 -1.71 -13.69 8.46
N PRO A 33 -1.67 -14.57 9.45
CA PRO A 33 -0.40 -15.05 9.99
C PRO A 33 0.36 -15.85 8.93
N MET A 34 1.67 -15.57 8.78
CA MET A 34 2.57 -16.32 7.90
C MET A 34 3.47 -17.26 8.71
N PHE A 35 4.41 -16.66 9.46
CA PHE A 35 5.39 -17.37 10.26
C PHE A 35 5.60 -16.61 11.56
N GLY A 36 5.40 -17.26 12.71
CA GLY A 36 5.49 -16.62 14.01
C GLY A 36 4.55 -15.42 14.12
N GLU A 37 5.09 -14.25 14.44
CA GLU A 37 4.34 -12.99 14.55
C GLU A 37 4.24 -12.21 13.23
N LEU A 38 4.79 -12.75 12.14
CA LEU A 38 4.72 -12.08 10.83
C LEU A 38 3.35 -12.27 10.21
N THR A 39 2.72 -11.17 9.82
CA THR A 39 1.40 -11.16 9.20
C THR A 39 1.44 -10.56 7.80
N LEU A 40 0.61 -11.08 6.90
CA LEU A 40 0.26 -10.41 5.64
C LEU A 40 -0.86 -9.41 5.88
N HIS A 41 -0.81 -8.29 5.16
CA HIS A 41 -1.83 -7.26 5.20
C HIS A 41 -2.24 -6.89 3.78
N LEU A 42 -3.54 -6.74 3.56
CA LEU A 42 -4.14 -6.60 2.22
C LEU A 42 -4.61 -5.18 1.88
N GLY A 43 -4.47 -4.22 2.79
CA GLY A 43 -4.92 -2.85 2.53
C GLY A 43 -4.23 -2.19 1.33
N GLN A 44 -2.99 -2.56 1.04
CA GLN A 44 -2.27 -2.06 -0.12
C GLN A 44 -2.83 -2.59 -1.45
N ALA A 45 -3.41 -3.80 -1.48
CA ALA A 45 -4.11 -4.30 -2.67
C ALA A 45 -5.29 -3.40 -3.04
N VAL A 46 -6.02 -2.88 -2.04
CA VAL A 46 -7.12 -1.93 -2.28
C VAL A 46 -6.61 -0.64 -2.92
N SER A 47 -5.47 -0.10 -2.47
CA SER A 47 -4.89 1.10 -3.08
C SER A 47 -4.46 0.87 -4.53
N LEU A 48 -3.84 -0.27 -4.84
CA LEU A 48 -3.44 -0.61 -6.20
C LEU A 48 -4.65 -0.92 -7.10
N LEU A 49 -5.69 -1.56 -6.57
CA LEU A 49 -6.96 -1.73 -7.28
C LEU A 49 -7.65 -0.38 -7.53
N ALA A 50 -7.64 0.53 -6.55
CA ALA A 50 -8.16 1.88 -6.72
C ALA A 50 -7.38 2.67 -7.78
N LEU A 51 -6.08 2.42 -7.96
CA LEU A 51 -5.28 2.99 -9.05
C LEU A 51 -5.84 2.61 -10.41
N LEU A 52 -6.17 1.35 -10.61
CA LEU A 52 -6.71 0.84 -11.88
C LEU A 52 -8.14 1.31 -12.15
N LEU A 53 -8.99 1.33 -11.11
CA LEU A 53 -10.41 1.62 -11.27
C LEU A 53 -10.75 3.10 -11.21
N PHE A 54 -10.04 3.88 -10.39
CA PHE A 54 -10.43 5.25 -10.02
C PHE A 54 -9.32 6.27 -10.24
N GLY A 55 -8.09 5.81 -10.54
CA GLY A 55 -6.94 6.65 -10.81
C GLY A 55 -6.11 7.01 -9.58
N VAL A 56 -5.05 7.79 -9.83
CA VAL A 56 -3.96 8.06 -8.88
C VAL A 56 -4.45 8.71 -7.57
N ARG A 57 -5.38 9.65 -7.63
CA ARG A 57 -5.89 10.34 -6.43
C ARG A 57 -6.51 9.36 -5.44
N SER A 58 -7.47 8.54 -5.90
CA SER A 58 -8.13 7.54 -5.05
C SER A 58 -7.14 6.52 -4.49
N ALA A 59 -6.17 6.11 -5.31
CA ALA A 59 -5.10 5.20 -4.92
C ALA A 59 -4.23 5.76 -3.79
N LEU A 60 -3.81 7.02 -3.88
CA LEU A 60 -2.98 7.65 -2.84
C LEU A 60 -3.73 7.84 -1.53
N ILE A 61 -5.01 8.19 -1.59
CA ILE A 61 -5.87 8.29 -0.41
C ILE A 61 -6.02 6.92 0.26
N ALA A 62 -6.26 5.87 -0.51
CA ALA A 62 -6.35 4.50 -0.01
C ALA A 62 -5.00 4.00 0.54
N ALA A 63 -3.87 4.31 -0.11
CA ALA A 63 -2.53 3.95 0.35
C ALA A 63 -2.19 4.60 1.70
N LEU A 64 -2.51 5.88 1.85
CA LEU A 64 -2.34 6.58 3.12
C LEU A 64 -3.20 5.92 4.23
N ALA A 65 -4.46 5.64 3.94
CA ALA A 65 -5.37 4.99 4.88
C ALA A 65 -4.92 3.56 5.25
N ALA A 66 -4.44 2.78 4.28
CA ALA A 66 -3.85 1.46 4.53
C ALA A 66 -2.64 1.53 5.47
N GLY A 67 -1.74 2.48 5.22
CA GLY A 67 -0.58 2.72 6.07
C GLY A 67 -0.95 3.16 7.49
N LEU A 68 -1.92 4.07 7.62
CA LEU A 68 -2.46 4.50 8.92
C LEU A 68 -3.11 3.34 9.68
N GLY A 69 -3.81 2.44 8.99
CA GLY A 69 -4.37 1.22 9.58
C GLY A 69 -3.27 0.32 10.16
N LEU A 70 -2.19 0.12 9.43
CA LEU A 70 -1.07 -0.70 9.90
C LEU A 70 -0.27 0.00 11.02
N TRP A 71 -0.13 1.31 10.97
CA TRP A 71 0.43 2.08 12.09
C TRP A 71 -0.42 1.90 13.35
N TRP A 72 -1.74 2.03 13.23
CA TRP A 72 -2.66 1.84 14.36
C TRP A 72 -2.59 0.42 14.93
N ALA A 73 -2.60 -0.60 14.08
CA ALA A 73 -2.67 -2.01 14.50
C ALA A 73 -1.33 -2.56 15.02
N ALA A 74 -0.20 -2.14 14.43
CA ALA A 74 1.12 -2.73 14.65
C ALA A 74 2.20 -1.72 15.06
N GLY A 75 1.86 -0.45 15.29
CA GLY A 75 2.83 0.59 15.62
C GLY A 75 3.79 0.97 14.47
N ALA A 76 3.54 0.50 13.26
CA ALA A 76 4.43 0.65 12.12
C ALA A 76 4.29 2.05 11.47
N TRP A 77 4.73 3.09 12.17
CA TRP A 77 4.54 4.50 11.81
C TRP A 77 5.12 4.92 10.45
N VAL A 78 6.08 4.17 9.92
CA VAL A 78 6.69 4.45 8.60
C VAL A 78 5.83 3.96 7.43
N MET A 79 4.88 3.06 7.66
CA MET A 79 4.07 2.43 6.61
C MET A 79 3.20 3.40 5.80
N PRO A 80 2.62 4.47 6.38
CA PRO A 80 1.90 5.46 5.56
C PRO A 80 2.77 6.07 4.46
N LEU A 81 4.01 6.41 4.77
CA LEU A 81 4.96 6.97 3.78
C LEU A 81 5.37 5.93 2.75
N LEU A 82 5.70 4.71 3.19
CA LEU A 82 6.12 3.64 2.29
C LEU A 82 5.01 3.27 1.29
N PHE A 83 3.76 3.14 1.75
CA PHE A 83 2.64 2.78 0.88
C PHE A 83 2.28 3.89 -0.10
N VAL A 84 2.33 5.15 0.32
CA VAL A 84 2.15 6.30 -0.59
C VAL A 84 3.27 6.34 -1.63
N LEU A 85 4.52 6.12 -1.23
CA LEU A 85 5.67 6.08 -2.15
C LEU A 85 5.54 4.92 -3.14
N GLU A 86 5.22 3.70 -2.67
CA GLU A 86 4.99 2.52 -3.51
C GLU A 86 3.91 2.81 -4.56
N THR A 87 2.75 3.27 -4.11
CA THR A 87 1.63 3.59 -5.01
C THR A 87 2.00 4.67 -6.02
N SER A 88 2.74 5.71 -5.60
CA SER A 88 3.17 6.80 -6.49
C SER A 88 4.11 6.31 -7.59
N VAL A 89 5.11 5.49 -7.23
CA VAL A 89 6.08 4.95 -8.19
C VAL A 89 5.40 3.95 -9.13
N ILE A 90 4.57 3.05 -8.62
CA ILE A 90 3.81 2.11 -9.44
C ILE A 90 2.89 2.87 -10.41
N ALA A 91 2.18 3.90 -9.95
CA ALA A 91 1.34 4.73 -10.80
C ALA A 91 2.14 5.41 -11.93
N ALA A 92 3.32 5.92 -11.62
CA ALA A 92 4.20 6.53 -12.63
C ALA A 92 4.72 5.52 -13.66
N LEU A 93 5.01 4.28 -13.24
CA LEU A 93 5.46 3.21 -14.14
C LEU A 93 4.32 2.68 -15.00
N VAL A 94 3.15 2.49 -14.42
CA VAL A 94 1.93 2.08 -15.15
C VAL A 94 1.53 3.15 -16.18
N ALA A 95 1.62 4.43 -15.84
CA ALA A 95 1.38 5.52 -16.77
C ALA A 95 2.38 5.55 -17.96
N ARG A 96 3.54 4.92 -17.82
CA ARG A 96 4.54 4.72 -18.89
C ARG A 96 4.36 3.41 -19.65
N GLY A 97 3.31 2.66 -19.38
CA GLY A 97 2.97 1.42 -20.10
C GLY A 97 3.51 0.13 -19.48
N LEU A 98 4.12 0.16 -18.28
CA LEU A 98 4.46 -1.07 -17.57
C LEU A 98 3.19 -1.67 -16.94
N ALA A 99 3.10 -3.01 -16.92
CA ALA A 99 2.03 -3.68 -16.19
C ALA A 99 2.24 -3.55 -14.66
N MET A 100 1.17 -3.71 -13.88
CA MET A 100 1.15 -3.53 -12.43
C MET A 100 2.21 -4.37 -11.70
N VAL A 101 2.24 -5.68 -11.95
CA VAL A 101 3.16 -6.59 -11.26
C VAL A 101 4.62 -6.30 -11.57
N PRO A 102 5.07 -6.13 -12.84
CA PRO A 102 6.42 -5.67 -13.14
C PRO A 102 6.78 -4.34 -12.49
N SER A 103 5.84 -3.39 -12.42
CA SER A 103 6.05 -2.11 -11.75
C SER A 103 6.30 -2.28 -10.23
N ALA A 104 5.55 -3.17 -9.58
CA ALA A 104 5.76 -3.51 -8.18
C ALA A 104 7.10 -4.22 -7.95
N VAL A 105 7.48 -5.17 -8.82
CA VAL A 105 8.79 -5.84 -8.77
C VAL A 105 9.91 -4.81 -8.85
N LEU A 106 9.84 -3.89 -9.82
CA LEU A 106 10.85 -2.86 -9.98
C LEU A 106 10.92 -1.93 -8.77
N PHE A 107 9.77 -1.49 -8.25
CA PHE A 107 9.73 -0.69 -7.02
C PHE A 107 10.40 -1.42 -5.85
N TRP A 108 10.01 -2.66 -5.58
CA TRP A 108 10.52 -3.40 -4.43
C TRP A 108 12.00 -3.71 -4.55
N LEU A 109 12.52 -4.07 -5.72
CA LEU A 109 13.95 -4.34 -5.91
C LEU A 109 14.81 -3.07 -5.79
N VAL A 110 14.34 -1.93 -6.34
CA VAL A 110 15.16 -0.72 -6.44
C VAL A 110 15.00 0.19 -5.23
N LEU A 111 13.81 0.31 -4.68
CA LEU A 111 13.48 1.25 -3.60
C LEU A 111 12.94 0.57 -2.36
N GLY A 112 11.96 -0.31 -2.50
CA GLY A 112 11.20 -0.85 -1.38
C GLY A 112 12.07 -1.66 -0.40
N LEU A 113 12.84 -2.63 -0.90
CA LEU A 113 13.74 -3.42 -0.05
C LEU A 113 14.86 -2.58 0.56
N PRO A 114 15.62 -1.74 -0.21
CA PRO A 114 16.65 -0.88 0.36
C PRO A 114 16.11 0.09 1.42
N LEU A 115 14.98 0.76 1.16
CA LEU A 115 14.37 1.68 2.11
C LEU A 115 13.91 0.96 3.38
N ASN A 116 13.26 -0.20 3.24
CA ASN A 116 12.79 -0.99 4.37
C ASN A 116 13.97 -1.47 5.23
N PHE A 117 15.06 -1.91 4.59
CA PHE A 117 16.30 -2.30 5.27
C PHE A 117 16.91 -1.13 6.05
N LEU A 118 17.03 0.04 5.42
CA LEU A 118 17.56 1.25 6.08
C LEU A 118 16.68 1.69 7.25
N MET A 119 15.35 1.67 7.08
CA MET A 119 14.41 2.01 8.15
C MET A 119 14.49 1.03 9.32
N ALA A 120 14.61 -0.26 9.03
CA ALA A 120 14.71 -1.29 10.06
C ALA A 120 16.00 -1.17 10.89
N ILE A 121 17.11 -0.79 10.28
CA ILE A 121 18.38 -0.53 11.00
C ILE A 121 18.31 0.79 11.76
N ALA A 122 17.95 1.89 11.08
CA ALA A 122 18.10 3.23 11.61
C ALA A 122 17.10 3.56 12.73
N TRP A 123 15.89 2.99 12.66
CA TRP A 123 14.79 3.34 13.57
C TRP A 123 14.23 2.19 14.39
N LEU A 124 14.16 0.98 13.84
CA LEU A 124 13.58 -0.15 14.56
C LEU A 124 14.63 -0.94 15.35
N HIS A 125 15.93 -0.76 15.06
CA HIS A 125 17.05 -1.42 15.72
C HIS A 125 16.85 -2.96 15.81
N LEU A 126 16.30 -3.58 14.76
CA LEU A 126 15.96 -5.00 14.75
C LEU A 126 17.24 -5.86 14.77
N PRO A 127 17.25 -6.99 15.50
CA PRO A 127 18.30 -8.00 15.37
C PRO A 127 18.42 -8.49 13.92
N GLY A 128 19.63 -8.89 13.50
CA GLY A 128 19.93 -9.17 12.09
C GLY A 128 19.09 -10.28 11.44
N ASP A 129 18.72 -11.30 12.21
CA ASP A 129 17.83 -12.37 11.79
C ASP A 129 16.39 -11.86 11.57
N VAL A 130 15.84 -11.11 12.53
CA VAL A 130 14.51 -10.48 12.46
C VAL A 130 14.47 -9.45 11.33
N LEU A 131 15.55 -8.67 11.16
CA LEU A 131 15.70 -7.68 10.11
C LEU A 131 15.52 -8.31 8.72
N THR A 132 16.28 -9.37 8.43
CA THR A 132 16.25 -10.03 7.12
C THR A 132 14.86 -10.58 6.82
N VAL A 133 14.25 -11.28 7.76
CA VAL A 133 12.91 -11.85 7.60
C VAL A 133 11.86 -10.77 7.41
N SER A 134 11.93 -9.67 8.17
CA SER A 134 11.00 -8.53 8.07
C SER A 134 11.07 -7.85 6.69
N VAL A 135 12.28 -7.62 6.18
CA VAL A 135 12.49 -6.97 4.87
C VAL A 135 11.97 -7.86 3.73
N ILE A 136 12.29 -9.15 3.75
CA ILE A 136 11.81 -10.10 2.73
C ILE A 136 10.28 -10.21 2.79
N LYS A 137 9.69 -10.31 3.98
CA LYS A 137 8.23 -10.35 4.18
C LYS A 137 7.55 -9.15 3.56
N GLN A 138 8.08 -7.94 3.73
CA GLN A 138 7.49 -6.74 3.16
C GLN A 138 7.53 -6.76 1.63
N GLY A 139 8.63 -7.21 1.04
CA GLY A 139 8.72 -7.40 -0.41
C GLY A 139 7.68 -8.40 -0.95
N ILE A 140 7.57 -9.56 -0.30
CA ILE A 140 6.56 -10.58 -0.66
C ILE A 140 5.15 -10.01 -0.54
N ASN A 141 4.86 -9.29 0.55
CA ASN A 141 3.55 -8.70 0.77
C ASN A 141 3.20 -7.66 -0.30
N GLY A 142 4.14 -6.79 -0.67
CA GLY A 142 3.93 -5.81 -1.74
C GLY A 142 3.67 -6.47 -3.10
N LEU A 143 4.44 -7.51 -3.45
CA LEU A 143 4.23 -8.25 -4.70
C LEU A 143 2.90 -9.00 -4.71
N LEU A 144 2.51 -9.61 -3.59
CA LEU A 144 1.21 -10.26 -3.45
C LEU A 144 0.05 -9.26 -3.60
N ASN A 145 0.14 -8.10 -2.97
CA ASN A 145 -0.86 -7.05 -3.12
C ASN A 145 -0.98 -6.56 -4.57
N ALA A 146 0.14 -6.42 -5.28
CA ALA A 146 0.12 -6.05 -6.70
C ALA A 146 -0.49 -7.15 -7.58
N ALA A 147 -0.21 -8.42 -7.29
CA ALA A 147 -0.79 -9.56 -8.01
C ALA A 147 -2.30 -9.70 -7.77
N LEU A 148 -2.77 -9.39 -6.56
CA LEU A 148 -4.21 -9.42 -6.23
C LEU A 148 -4.98 -8.26 -6.87
N ALA A 149 -4.31 -7.15 -7.18
CA ALA A 149 -4.91 -5.97 -7.80
C ALA A 149 -4.90 -6.03 -9.34
N ALA A 150 -4.03 -6.86 -9.95
CA ALA A 150 -3.85 -6.94 -11.41
C ALA A 150 -4.87 -7.83 -12.09
#